data_64e8c8cf825df5abadc38af8df0fd87c
#
_entry.id   64e8c8cf825df5abadc38af8df0fd87c
#
_cell.length_a   1.000
_cell.length_b   1.000
_cell.length_c   1.000
_cell.angle_alpha   90.00
_cell.angle_beta   90.00
_cell.angle_gamma   90.00
#
_symmetry.space_group_name_H-M   'P 1'
#
loop_
_entity.id
_entity.type
_entity.pdbx_description
1 polymer ?
#
loop_
_entity_poly.entity_id
_entity_poly.type
_entity_poly.pdbx_seq_one_letter_code
_entity_poly.pdbx_strand_id
1 'polypeptide(L)'
;LIEHVKKIPVTGLEIIAIIRDWTRRDSESKEGYPRAPIVSIEIPLWSFEEREAFVRARLHLHADAHMCATLKDELPQCSPSEMWEKPSSWAIKKQKNKRATAVCYSEEEANEKASELGKEYLIEFRPGERTRCKSYCPVNQFCSQWADYGREQ
;
A
#
# COMPACT_ATOMS: atom_id res chain seq x y z
N LEU A 1 -14.80 -22.27 1.42
CA LEU A 1 -14.84 -23.24 0.31
C LEU A 1 -14.26 -24.59 0.74
N ILE A 2 -13.04 -24.64 1.30
CA ILE A 2 -12.40 -25.88 1.77
C ILE A 2 -13.28 -26.60 2.79
N GLU A 3 -13.73 -25.92 3.84
CA GLU A 3 -14.59 -26.49 4.87
C GLU A 3 -15.89 -27.06 4.29
N HIS A 4 -16.54 -26.31 3.39
CA HIS A 4 -17.83 -26.72 2.83
C HIS A 4 -17.67 -27.86 1.81
N VAL A 5 -16.72 -27.75 0.87
CA VAL A 5 -16.54 -28.69 -0.23
C VAL A 5 -15.76 -29.92 0.21
N LYS A 6 -14.70 -29.75 0.99
CA LYS A 6 -13.84 -30.86 1.43
C LYS A 6 -14.24 -31.47 2.77
N LYS A 7 -15.17 -30.83 3.51
CA LYS A 7 -15.56 -31.23 4.86
C LYS A 7 -14.39 -31.28 5.85
N ILE A 8 -13.37 -30.47 5.61
CA ILE A 8 -12.19 -30.35 6.47
C ILE A 8 -12.33 -29.07 7.29
N PRO A 9 -12.41 -29.16 8.65
CA PRO A 9 -12.48 -27.98 9.48
C PRO A 9 -11.16 -27.18 9.38
N VAL A 10 -11.25 -25.87 9.15
CA VAL A 10 -10.11 -24.97 9.22
C VAL A 10 -10.08 -24.37 10.63
N THR A 11 -9.11 -24.78 11.43
CA THR A 11 -8.97 -24.39 12.84
C THR A 11 -8.07 -23.19 13.05
N GLY A 12 -7.26 -22.82 12.06
CA GLY A 12 -6.36 -21.67 12.12
C GLY A 12 -5.75 -21.36 10.76
N LEU A 13 -5.24 -20.16 10.64
CA LEU A 13 -4.44 -19.70 9.52
C LEU A 13 -3.13 -19.14 10.03
N GLU A 14 -2.04 -19.43 9.34
CA GLU A 14 -0.71 -19.01 9.70
C GLU A 14 0.09 -18.60 8.48
N ILE A 15 0.84 -17.53 8.60
CA ILE A 15 1.81 -17.10 7.59
C ILE A 15 3.22 -17.35 8.12
N ILE A 16 3.99 -18.17 7.43
CA ILE A 16 5.41 -18.31 7.68
C ILE A 16 6.16 -17.24 6.87
N ALA A 17 6.65 -16.21 7.55
CA ALA A 17 7.40 -15.13 6.94
C ALA A 17 8.91 -15.41 7.02
N ILE A 18 9.60 -15.33 5.86
CA ILE A 18 11.06 -15.42 5.76
C ILE A 18 11.60 -14.00 5.50
N ILE A 19 12.35 -13.47 6.44
CA ILE A 19 12.89 -12.11 6.40
C ILE A 19 14.26 -12.14 5.72
N ARG A 20 14.33 -11.73 4.46
CA ARG A 20 15.55 -11.79 3.63
C ARG A 20 16.69 -10.95 4.18
N ASP A 21 16.38 -9.76 4.69
CA ASP A 21 17.38 -8.81 5.18
C ASP A 21 17.52 -8.85 6.72
N TRP A 22 17.16 -9.98 7.33
CA TRP A 22 17.28 -10.15 8.76
C TRP A 22 18.74 -10.12 9.20
N THR A 23 19.03 -9.36 10.24
CA THR A 23 20.35 -9.34 10.85
C THR A 23 20.26 -9.55 12.37
N ARG A 24 21.22 -10.27 12.94
CA ARG A 24 21.31 -10.47 14.38
C ARG A 24 21.43 -9.15 15.13
N ARG A 25 22.22 -8.23 14.59
CA ARG A 25 22.40 -6.89 15.16
C ARG A 25 21.07 -6.14 15.31
N ASP A 26 20.23 -6.15 14.27
CA ASP A 26 18.94 -5.48 14.30
C ASP A 26 17.97 -6.15 15.27
N SER A 27 18.03 -7.49 15.40
CA SER A 27 17.20 -8.22 16.36
C SER A 27 17.59 -7.94 17.83
N GLU A 28 18.82 -7.56 18.08
CA GLU A 28 19.33 -7.21 19.41
C GLU A 28 19.12 -5.72 19.74
N SER A 29 19.10 -4.83 18.74
CA SER A 29 19.09 -3.39 18.93
C SER A 29 17.75 -2.69 18.65
N LYS A 30 16.86 -3.29 17.86
CA LYS A 30 15.59 -2.67 17.47
C LYS A 30 14.41 -3.31 18.17
N GLU A 31 13.65 -2.49 18.89
CA GLU A 31 12.40 -2.93 19.48
C GLU A 31 11.38 -3.31 18.38
N GLY A 32 10.65 -4.40 18.61
CA GLY A 32 9.69 -4.93 17.64
C GLY A 32 10.31 -5.66 16.43
N TYR A 33 11.64 -5.67 16.29
CA TYR A 33 12.26 -6.45 15.22
C TYR A 33 12.28 -7.94 15.55
N PRO A 34 11.99 -8.83 14.59
CA PRO A 34 11.91 -10.26 14.84
C PRO A 34 13.21 -10.87 15.40
N ARG A 35 13.07 -11.77 16.36
CA ARG A 35 14.20 -12.47 17.00
C ARG A 35 14.86 -13.52 16.12
N ALA A 36 14.16 -14.00 15.09
CA ALA A 36 14.62 -15.00 14.14
C ALA A 36 14.30 -14.59 12.70
N PRO A 37 15.05 -15.11 11.71
CA PRO A 37 14.80 -14.82 10.30
C PRO A 37 13.52 -15.48 9.75
N ILE A 38 12.96 -16.44 10.48
CA ILE A 38 11.70 -17.10 10.15
C ILE A 38 10.74 -16.83 11.30
N VAL A 39 9.57 -16.28 10.98
CA VAL A 39 8.55 -15.89 11.94
C VAL A 39 7.23 -16.50 11.51
N SER A 40 6.52 -17.08 12.46
CA SER A 40 5.12 -17.46 12.28
C SER A 40 4.21 -16.34 12.74
N ILE A 41 3.22 -16.01 11.92
CA ILE A 41 2.23 -14.97 12.18
C ILE A 41 0.86 -15.64 12.11
N GLU A 42 0.19 -15.71 13.25
CA GLU A 42 -1.20 -16.17 13.31
C GLU A 42 -2.13 -15.13 12.66
N ILE A 43 -3.00 -15.61 11.79
CA ILE A 43 -4.02 -14.78 11.13
C ILE A 43 -5.38 -15.14 11.72
N PRO A 44 -6.14 -14.17 12.24
CA PRO A 44 -7.46 -14.42 12.76
C PRO A 44 -8.39 -14.97 11.68
N LEU A 45 -9.13 -16.01 12.01
CA LEU A 45 -10.15 -16.56 11.14
C LEU A 45 -11.37 -15.62 11.14
N TRP A 46 -11.78 -15.22 9.98
CA TRP A 46 -13.06 -14.54 9.82
C TRP A 46 -14.22 -15.49 10.14
N SER A 47 -15.26 -14.97 10.74
CA SER A 47 -16.53 -15.68 10.91
C SER A 47 -17.12 -16.08 9.55
N PHE A 48 -18.10 -16.97 9.56
CA PHE A 48 -18.79 -17.34 8.32
C PHE A 48 -19.47 -16.12 7.67
N GLU A 49 -20.10 -15.28 8.48
CA GLU A 49 -20.80 -14.08 8.06
C GLU A 49 -19.86 -13.05 7.42
N GLU A 50 -18.69 -12.83 8.02
CA GLU A 50 -17.67 -11.92 7.47
C GLU A 50 -17.15 -12.43 6.12
N ARG A 51 -16.88 -13.73 6.02
CA ARG A 51 -16.44 -14.35 4.76
C ARG A 51 -17.50 -14.26 3.67
N GLU A 52 -18.76 -14.53 4.02
CA GLU A 52 -19.87 -14.42 3.09
C GLU A 52 -20.09 -12.99 2.63
N ALA A 53 -20.08 -12.02 3.53
CA ALA A 53 -20.22 -10.61 3.22
C ALA A 53 -19.09 -10.13 2.29
N PHE A 54 -17.86 -10.53 2.55
CA PHE A 54 -16.73 -10.20 1.69
C PHE A 54 -16.89 -10.77 0.27
N VAL A 55 -17.23 -12.05 0.16
CA VAL A 55 -17.43 -12.70 -1.16
C VAL A 55 -18.58 -12.05 -1.92
N ARG A 56 -19.71 -11.77 -1.25
CA ARG A 56 -20.86 -11.08 -1.87
C ARG A 56 -20.46 -9.69 -2.37
N ALA A 57 -19.79 -8.91 -1.54
CA ALA A 57 -19.32 -7.56 -1.93
C ALA A 57 -18.42 -7.63 -3.17
N ARG A 58 -17.48 -8.58 -3.22
CA ARG A 58 -16.61 -8.76 -4.39
C ARG A 58 -17.37 -9.19 -5.65
N LEU A 59 -18.34 -10.08 -5.51
CA LEU A 59 -19.20 -10.50 -6.64
C LEU A 59 -20.05 -9.35 -7.18
N HIS A 60 -20.63 -8.53 -6.31
CA HIS A 60 -21.36 -7.33 -6.74
C HIS A 60 -20.47 -6.36 -7.50
N LEU A 61 -19.27 -6.05 -7.00
CA LEU A 61 -18.34 -5.17 -7.70
C LEU A 61 -17.97 -5.69 -9.11
N HIS A 62 -17.80 -7.01 -9.26
CA HIS A 62 -17.53 -7.60 -10.57
C HIS A 62 -18.76 -7.55 -11.50
N ALA A 63 -19.96 -7.79 -10.96
CA ALA A 63 -21.19 -7.71 -11.73
C ALA A 63 -21.47 -6.28 -12.20
N ASP A 64 -21.29 -5.30 -11.32
CA ASP A 64 -21.46 -3.88 -11.62
C ASP A 64 -20.43 -3.43 -12.68
N ALA A 65 -19.17 -3.79 -12.54
CA ALA A 65 -18.14 -3.48 -13.52
C ALA A 65 -18.45 -4.10 -14.89
N HIS A 66 -18.97 -5.33 -14.92
CA HIS A 66 -19.37 -5.98 -16.16
C HIS A 66 -20.58 -5.27 -16.82
N MET A 67 -21.54 -4.85 -16.02
CA MET A 67 -22.71 -4.10 -16.49
C MET A 67 -22.32 -2.73 -17.03
N CYS A 68 -21.49 -1.97 -16.30
CA CYS A 68 -20.97 -0.68 -16.75
C CYS A 68 -20.19 -0.82 -18.07
N ALA A 69 -19.32 -1.82 -18.19
CA ALA A 69 -18.57 -2.07 -19.41
C ALA A 69 -19.50 -2.39 -20.60
N THR A 70 -20.58 -3.16 -20.36
CA THR A 70 -21.57 -3.51 -21.39
C THR A 70 -22.39 -2.31 -21.86
N LEU A 71 -22.77 -1.42 -20.93
CA LEU A 71 -23.54 -0.22 -21.19
C LEU A 71 -22.66 0.96 -21.66
N LYS A 72 -21.34 0.81 -21.66
CA LYS A 72 -20.34 1.86 -21.89
C LYS A 72 -20.42 3.01 -20.89
N ASP A 73 -20.85 2.69 -19.67
CA ASP A 73 -20.85 3.59 -18.54
C ASP A 73 -19.48 3.66 -17.87
N GLU A 74 -19.30 4.59 -16.95
CA GLU A 74 -18.08 4.74 -16.17
C GLU A 74 -17.87 3.53 -15.26
N LEU A 75 -16.66 2.95 -15.30
CA LEU A 75 -16.31 1.82 -14.48
C LEU A 75 -16.15 2.23 -13.00
N PRO A 76 -16.46 1.33 -12.06
CA PRO A 76 -16.20 1.56 -10.65
C PRO A 76 -14.74 1.94 -10.39
N GLN A 77 -14.53 2.99 -9.61
CA GLN A 77 -13.18 3.50 -9.33
C GLN A 77 -12.52 2.72 -8.19
N CYS A 78 -11.20 2.58 -8.29
CA CYS A 78 -10.39 2.04 -7.21
C CYS A 78 -10.23 3.07 -6.08
N SER A 79 -10.28 2.61 -4.84
CA SER A 79 -9.96 3.44 -3.68
C SER A 79 -8.44 3.73 -3.60
N PRO A 80 -8.01 4.76 -2.85
CA PRO A 80 -6.59 5.06 -2.62
C PRO A 80 -5.80 3.87 -2.08
N SER A 81 -6.38 3.09 -1.18
CA SER A 81 -5.77 1.87 -0.63
C SER A 81 -5.58 0.77 -1.68
N GLU A 82 -6.54 0.60 -2.58
CA GLU A 82 -6.44 -0.35 -3.69
C GLU A 82 -5.40 0.07 -4.73
N MET A 83 -5.19 1.36 -4.90
CA MET A 83 -4.16 1.92 -5.79
C MET A 83 -2.75 1.90 -5.19
N TRP A 84 -2.62 1.56 -3.90
CA TRP A 84 -1.39 1.73 -3.10
C TRP A 84 -0.85 3.15 -3.22
N GLU A 85 -1.77 4.10 -3.04
CA GLU A 85 -1.44 5.50 -3.18
C GLU A 85 -0.56 5.97 -2.02
N LYS A 86 0.56 6.54 -2.38
CA LYS A 86 1.45 7.24 -1.45
C LYS A 86 1.21 8.73 -1.59
N PRO A 87 1.03 9.45 -0.48
CA PRO A 87 0.86 10.89 -0.54
C PRO A 87 2.12 11.56 -1.08
N SER A 88 1.96 12.76 -1.62
CA SER A 88 3.09 13.65 -1.89
C SER A 88 3.83 13.98 -0.61
N SER A 89 5.10 14.26 -0.72
CA SER A 89 5.97 14.53 0.42
C SER A 89 7.05 15.55 0.05
N TRP A 90 7.60 16.21 1.07
CA TRP A 90 8.68 17.16 0.97
C TRP A 90 9.89 16.59 1.70
N ALA A 91 10.93 16.23 0.95
CA ALA A 91 12.16 15.69 1.51
C ALA A 91 13.15 16.80 1.78
N ILE A 92 13.57 16.94 3.04
CA ILE A 92 14.60 17.88 3.46
C ILE A 92 15.94 17.17 3.39
N LYS A 93 16.84 17.66 2.54
CA LYS A 93 18.17 17.08 2.36
C LYS A 93 19.25 18.12 2.40
N LYS A 94 20.41 17.76 2.92
CA LYS A 94 21.61 18.59 2.83
C LYS A 94 22.12 18.60 1.40
N GLN A 95 22.57 19.76 0.88
CA GLN A 95 22.94 19.97 -0.53
C GLN A 95 23.82 18.88 -1.15
N LYS A 96 24.69 18.23 -0.38
CA LYS A 96 25.63 17.20 -0.86
C LYS A 96 25.16 15.76 -0.59
N ASN A 97 24.03 15.57 0.09
CA ASN A 97 23.56 14.25 0.48
C ASN A 97 22.47 13.72 -0.45
N LYS A 98 22.58 12.44 -0.82
CA LYS A 98 21.54 11.73 -1.57
C LYS A 98 20.33 11.33 -0.70
N ARG A 99 20.54 11.16 0.62
CA ARG A 99 19.49 10.77 1.56
C ARG A 99 18.84 11.99 2.18
N ALA A 100 17.52 11.94 2.32
CA ALA A 100 16.78 12.93 3.09
C ALA A 100 17.14 12.82 4.58
N THR A 101 17.27 13.97 5.24
CA THR A 101 17.42 14.08 6.70
C THR A 101 16.07 13.97 7.38
N ALA A 102 15.02 14.54 6.77
CA ALA A 102 13.64 14.44 7.21
C ALA A 102 12.69 14.38 6.00
N VAL A 103 11.49 13.85 6.22
CA VAL A 103 10.41 13.85 5.23
C VAL A 103 9.17 14.40 5.93
N CYS A 104 8.54 15.39 5.31
CA CYS A 104 7.32 16.04 5.78
C CYS A 104 6.20 15.78 4.79
N TYR A 105 4.95 15.88 5.25
CA TYR A 105 3.77 15.66 4.43
C TYR A 105 2.96 16.94 4.17
N SER A 106 3.47 18.08 4.62
CA SER A 106 3.02 19.41 4.22
C SER A 106 4.20 20.32 3.90
N GLU A 107 3.95 21.32 3.07
CA GLU A 107 4.97 22.28 2.66
C GLU A 107 5.37 23.20 3.84
N GLU A 108 4.37 23.56 4.67
CA GLU A 108 4.57 24.38 5.86
C GLU A 108 5.52 23.70 6.83
N GLU A 109 5.26 22.44 7.18
CA GLU A 109 6.10 21.63 8.06
C GLU A 109 7.54 21.50 7.49
N ALA A 110 7.65 21.34 6.18
CA ALA A 110 8.95 21.24 5.53
C ALA A 110 9.74 22.55 5.61
N ASN A 111 9.08 23.69 5.42
CA ASN A 111 9.71 25.00 5.52
C ASN A 111 10.15 25.33 6.96
N GLU A 112 9.34 25.03 7.95
CA GLU A 112 9.68 25.17 9.37
C GLU A 112 10.91 24.34 9.72
N LYS A 113 10.88 23.05 9.45
CA LYS A 113 12.02 22.15 9.73
C LYS A 113 13.29 22.50 8.96
N ALA A 114 13.17 22.94 7.70
CA ALA A 114 14.33 23.36 6.93
C ALA A 114 14.96 24.61 7.51
N SER A 115 14.13 25.55 8.01
CA SER A 115 14.61 26.76 8.68
C SER A 115 15.34 26.46 9.98
N GLU A 116 14.86 25.49 10.77
CA GLU A 116 15.51 25.02 12.00
C GLU A 116 16.86 24.35 11.73
N LEU A 117 16.95 23.56 10.65
CA LEU A 117 18.16 22.82 10.29
C LEU A 117 19.26 23.69 9.69
N GLY A 118 18.88 24.82 9.09
CA GLY A 118 19.83 25.83 8.57
C GLY A 118 19.92 25.88 7.04
N LYS A 119 20.61 26.92 6.54
CA LYS A 119 20.65 27.31 5.11
C LYS A 119 21.28 26.28 4.14
N GLU A 120 21.91 25.25 4.64
CA GLU A 120 22.53 24.20 3.83
C GLU A 120 21.54 23.08 3.45
N TYR A 121 20.28 23.14 3.92
CA TYR A 121 19.23 22.18 3.62
C TYR A 121 18.30 22.69 2.52
N LEU A 122 17.96 21.79 1.61
CA LEU A 122 17.06 22.04 0.49
C LEU A 122 15.82 21.18 0.67
N ILE A 123 14.68 21.74 0.27
CA ILE A 123 13.42 21.04 0.22
C ILE A 123 13.24 20.52 -1.22
N GLU A 124 12.99 19.23 -1.35
CA GLU A 124 12.69 18.55 -2.60
C GLU A 124 11.25 18.03 -2.53
N PHE A 125 10.38 18.58 -3.36
CA PHE A 125 9.02 18.05 -3.50
C PHE A 125 9.06 16.69 -4.21
N ARG A 126 8.34 15.73 -3.65
CA ARG A 126 8.15 14.39 -4.20
C ARG A 126 6.67 14.19 -4.43
N PRO A 127 6.21 14.13 -5.69
CA PRO A 127 4.81 13.90 -5.98
C PRO A 127 4.36 12.54 -5.43
N GLY A 128 3.10 12.45 -5.11
CA GLY A 128 2.48 11.18 -4.72
C GLY A 128 2.60 10.13 -5.82
N GLU A 129 2.44 8.88 -5.47
CA GLU A 129 2.56 7.78 -6.44
C GLU A 129 1.48 6.73 -6.22
N ARG A 130 0.78 6.37 -7.29
CA ARG A 130 -0.15 5.21 -7.32
C ARG A 130 0.62 3.98 -7.77
N THR A 131 1.38 3.40 -6.84
CA THR A 131 2.36 2.34 -7.12
C THR A 131 1.75 1.12 -7.80
N ARG A 132 0.55 0.69 -7.36
CA ARG A 132 -0.14 -0.45 -7.98
C ARG A 132 -0.53 -0.16 -9.42
N CYS A 133 -1.11 1.01 -9.69
CA CYS A 133 -1.53 1.40 -11.04
C CYS A 133 -0.34 1.47 -11.98
N LYS A 134 0.77 2.04 -11.54
CA LYS A 134 1.99 2.22 -12.32
C LYS A 134 2.69 0.91 -12.68
N SER A 135 2.78 -0.02 -11.73
CA SER A 135 3.73 -1.14 -11.84
C SER A 135 3.09 -2.53 -11.81
N TYR A 136 1.87 -2.66 -11.29
CA TYR A 136 1.28 -3.96 -10.99
C TYR A 136 -0.13 -4.16 -11.57
N CYS A 137 -0.77 -3.13 -12.09
CA CYS A 137 -2.11 -3.25 -12.66
C CYS A 137 -2.02 -3.64 -14.14
N PRO A 138 -2.46 -4.85 -14.54
CA PRO A 138 -2.36 -5.31 -15.93
C PRO A 138 -3.31 -4.58 -16.88
N VAL A 139 -4.27 -3.83 -16.33
CA VAL A 139 -5.30 -3.12 -17.11
C VAL A 139 -5.18 -1.60 -17.03
N ASN A 140 -4.09 -1.07 -16.48
CA ASN A 140 -3.91 0.37 -16.31
C ASN A 140 -4.02 1.17 -17.62
N GLN A 141 -3.59 0.60 -18.73
CA GLN A 141 -3.67 1.24 -20.07
C GLN A 141 -5.11 1.50 -20.54
N PHE A 142 -6.10 0.81 -19.97
CA PHE A 142 -7.52 0.97 -20.29
C PHE A 142 -8.30 1.71 -19.18
N CYS A 143 -7.62 2.13 -18.12
CA CYS A 143 -8.24 2.72 -16.94
C CYS A 143 -8.31 4.25 -17.08
N SER A 144 -9.53 4.81 -17.10
CA SER A 144 -9.76 6.25 -17.13
C SER A 144 -9.16 6.94 -15.89
N GLN A 145 -9.37 6.38 -14.70
CA GLN A 145 -8.84 6.90 -13.43
C GLN A 145 -7.29 7.01 -13.43
N TRP A 146 -6.60 6.09 -14.10
CA TRP A 146 -5.14 6.15 -14.26
C TRP A 146 -4.73 7.18 -15.32
N ALA A 147 -5.48 7.27 -16.42
CA ALA A 147 -5.22 8.25 -17.48
C ALA A 147 -5.40 9.69 -16.97
N ASP A 148 -6.42 9.92 -16.13
CA ASP A 148 -6.66 11.22 -15.50
C ASP A 148 -5.53 11.61 -14.54
N TYR A 149 -5.08 10.68 -13.71
CA TYR A 149 -3.95 10.92 -12.83
C TYR A 149 -2.67 11.31 -13.57
N GLY A 150 -2.41 10.71 -14.74
CA GLY A 150 -1.25 11.07 -15.57
C GLY A 150 -1.34 12.46 -16.21
N ARG A 151 -2.55 13.05 -16.27
CA ARG A 151 -2.77 14.42 -16.77
C ARG A 151 -2.62 15.49 -15.68
N GLU A 152 -2.72 15.09 -14.41
CA GLU A 152 -2.62 15.98 -13.25
C GLU A 152 -1.17 16.13 -12.74
N GLN A 153 -0.23 15.36 -13.26
CA GLN A 153 1.20 15.39 -12.90
C GLN A 153 2.07 16.07 -13.95
#